data_e1f86fa146e0214d8bca1b3303d82c05
#
_entry.id   e1f86fa146e0214d8bca1b3303d82c05
#
_cell.length_a   1.000
_cell.length_b   1.000
_cell.length_c   1.000
_cell.angle_alpha   90.00
_cell.angle_beta   90.00
_cell.angle_gamma   90.00
#
_symmetry.space_group_name_H-M   'P 1'
#
loop_
_entity.id
_entity.type
_entity.pdbx_description
1 polymer ?
#
loop_
_entity_poly.entity_id
_entity_poly.type
_entity_poly.pdbx_seq_one_letter_code
_entity_poly.pdbx_strand_id
1 'polypeptide(L)'
;MAILRSLLFYPVFYLGSAFLVLGSALAAPIDRELLRLVVAGWGWWHRWCVRWLLGIRIEVEGAFADEPVLYAVKHESFFEAIEMPHLFRFPSVFAKRELFSIPAWGYSAKIYGLIPVARDGGAKTLRQMLTAAKARIAEGRPMVIFPEGSRVPHGEAPALQSGFAGTYKLLGLPVVPVAVNSGPLYHRRWKRSGTITYRIGETIPPGLPRDEVEARVHAAINALN
;
A
#
# COMPACT_ATOMS: atom_id res chain seq x y z
N MET A 1 7.10 -28.75 1.41
CA MET A 1 7.06 -27.78 0.27
C MET A 1 7.12 -26.31 0.72
N ALA A 2 6.31 -25.86 1.69
CA ALA A 2 6.29 -24.45 2.15
C ALA A 2 7.67 -23.96 2.66
N ILE A 3 8.37 -24.77 3.45
CA ILE A 3 9.70 -24.44 3.99
C ILE A 3 10.70 -24.23 2.84
N LEU A 4 10.83 -25.18 1.92
CA LEU A 4 11.77 -25.10 0.81
C LEU A 4 11.50 -23.87 -0.08
N ARG A 5 10.23 -23.63 -0.42
CA ARG A 5 9.80 -22.44 -1.19
C ARG A 5 10.18 -21.14 -0.47
N SER A 6 9.95 -21.05 0.84
CA SER A 6 10.30 -19.88 1.63
C SER A 6 11.80 -19.67 1.74
N LEU A 7 12.58 -20.75 1.92
CA LEU A 7 14.04 -20.68 1.95
C LEU A 7 14.63 -20.17 0.63
N LEU A 8 14.02 -20.51 -0.50
CA LEU A 8 14.40 -19.98 -1.81
C LEU A 8 13.95 -18.53 -1.99
N PHE A 9 12.71 -18.24 -1.59
CA PHE A 9 12.11 -16.90 -1.73
C PHE A 9 12.91 -15.83 -0.98
N TYR A 10 13.28 -16.06 0.27
CA TYR A 10 13.92 -15.03 1.09
C TYR A 10 15.21 -14.48 0.47
N PRO A 11 16.24 -15.29 0.17
CA PRO A 11 17.48 -14.75 -0.40
C PRO A 11 17.25 -14.11 -1.75
N VAL A 12 16.47 -14.74 -2.63
CA VAL A 12 16.21 -14.23 -3.99
C VAL A 12 15.48 -12.89 -3.92
N PHE A 13 14.39 -12.82 -3.16
CA PHE A 13 13.61 -11.59 -3.04
C PHE A 13 14.39 -10.46 -2.38
N TYR A 14 15.07 -10.72 -1.26
CA TYR A 14 15.77 -9.66 -0.53
C TYR A 14 17.02 -9.17 -1.25
N LEU A 15 17.79 -10.04 -1.90
CA LEU A 15 18.94 -9.62 -2.71
C LEU A 15 18.48 -8.77 -3.90
N GLY A 16 17.50 -9.23 -4.67
CA GLY A 16 16.94 -8.44 -5.77
C GLY A 16 16.33 -7.12 -5.29
N SER A 17 15.64 -7.12 -4.14
CA SER A 17 15.12 -5.89 -3.53
C SER A 17 16.23 -4.91 -3.13
N ALA A 18 17.35 -5.40 -2.59
CA ALA A 18 18.49 -4.54 -2.26
C ALA A 18 19.06 -3.85 -3.51
N PHE A 19 19.23 -4.58 -4.62
CA PHE A 19 19.68 -3.99 -5.89
C PHE A 19 18.69 -2.95 -6.41
N LEU A 20 17.38 -3.24 -6.40
CA LEU A 20 16.36 -2.32 -6.89
C LEU A 20 16.21 -1.08 -5.99
N VAL A 21 16.33 -1.23 -4.67
CA VAL A 21 16.32 -0.10 -3.73
C VAL A 21 17.55 0.78 -3.93
N LEU A 22 18.74 0.21 -4.10
CA LEU A 22 19.95 0.99 -4.45
C LEU A 22 19.81 1.65 -5.81
N GLY A 23 19.32 0.93 -6.82
CA GLY A 23 19.02 1.47 -8.14
C GLY A 23 18.02 2.64 -8.09
N SER A 24 16.99 2.54 -7.24
CA SER A 24 16.03 3.63 -7.04
C SER A 24 16.67 4.87 -6.41
N ALA A 25 17.61 4.69 -5.47
CA ALA A 25 18.33 5.80 -4.85
C ALA A 25 19.30 6.49 -5.83
N LEU A 26 19.87 5.74 -6.76
CA LEU A 26 20.69 6.29 -7.85
C LEU A 26 19.83 6.97 -8.93
N ALA A 27 18.68 6.42 -9.27
CA ALA A 27 17.76 6.98 -10.24
C ALA A 27 17.09 8.28 -9.76
N ALA A 28 16.81 8.37 -8.45
CA ALA A 28 16.06 9.48 -7.86
C ALA A 28 16.60 10.89 -8.15
N PRO A 29 17.93 11.16 -8.12
CA PRO A 29 18.47 12.47 -8.47
C PRO A 29 18.61 12.72 -9.98
N ILE A 30 18.49 11.67 -10.81
CA ILE A 30 18.73 11.76 -12.26
C ILE A 30 17.41 12.10 -12.97
N ASP A 31 16.39 11.27 -12.79
CA ASP A 31 15.12 11.42 -13.49
C ASP A 31 13.97 10.78 -12.74
N ARG A 32 12.81 11.46 -12.71
CA ARG A 32 11.60 10.96 -12.02
C ARG A 32 10.97 9.75 -12.72
N GLU A 33 11.00 9.71 -14.05
CA GLU A 33 10.45 8.57 -14.79
C GLU A 33 11.31 7.33 -14.61
N LEU A 34 12.65 7.50 -14.62
CA LEU A 34 13.55 6.40 -14.29
C LEU A 34 13.30 5.86 -12.88
N LEU A 35 13.11 6.74 -11.88
CA LEU A 35 12.74 6.32 -10.54
C LEU A 35 11.42 5.54 -10.53
N ARG A 36 10.41 6.00 -11.27
CA ARG A 36 9.10 5.30 -11.39
C ARG A 36 9.27 3.91 -11.98
N LEU A 37 10.07 3.78 -13.04
CA LEU A 37 10.35 2.49 -13.68
C LEU A 37 11.05 1.52 -12.72
N VAL A 38 12.05 1.98 -11.97
CA VAL A 38 12.76 1.14 -10.99
C VAL A 38 11.82 0.70 -9.87
N VAL A 39 10.97 1.61 -9.35
CA VAL A 39 10.01 1.28 -8.30
C VAL A 39 8.92 0.32 -8.82
N ALA A 40 8.41 0.51 -10.03
CA ALA A 40 7.50 -0.43 -10.68
C ALA A 40 8.17 -1.79 -10.91
N GLY A 41 9.43 -1.79 -11.32
CA GLY A 41 10.26 -2.99 -11.45
C GLY A 41 10.43 -3.75 -10.13
N TRP A 42 10.49 -3.04 -9.00
CA TRP A 42 10.51 -3.69 -7.67
C TRP A 42 9.18 -4.40 -7.35
N GLY A 43 8.04 -3.78 -7.63
CA GLY A 43 6.73 -4.42 -7.48
C GLY A 43 6.59 -5.63 -8.41
N TRP A 44 7.04 -5.51 -9.69
CA TRP A 44 7.08 -6.63 -10.62
C TRP A 44 7.99 -7.77 -10.13
N TRP A 45 9.19 -7.46 -9.63
CA TRP A 45 10.13 -8.42 -9.04
C TRP A 45 9.50 -9.18 -7.86
N HIS A 46 8.84 -8.46 -6.96
CA HIS A 46 8.10 -9.08 -5.87
C HIS A 46 7.05 -10.05 -6.38
N ARG A 47 6.21 -9.63 -7.33
CA ARG A 47 5.16 -10.44 -7.92
C ARG A 47 5.71 -11.69 -8.61
N TRP A 48 6.83 -11.55 -9.31
CA TRP A 48 7.54 -12.68 -9.92
C TRP A 48 8.01 -13.69 -8.86
N CYS A 49 8.69 -13.24 -7.81
CA CYS A 49 9.11 -14.09 -6.71
C CYS A 49 7.94 -14.80 -6.03
N VAL A 50 6.87 -14.07 -5.76
CA VAL A 50 5.64 -14.60 -5.13
C VAL A 50 4.99 -15.66 -6.02
N ARG A 51 4.89 -15.41 -7.31
CA ARG A 51 4.27 -16.32 -8.26
C ARG A 51 5.07 -17.61 -8.45
N TRP A 52 6.36 -17.47 -8.70
CA TRP A 52 7.17 -18.60 -9.14
C TRP A 52 7.88 -19.33 -8.00
N LEU A 53 8.32 -18.64 -6.97
CA LEU A 53 9.00 -19.28 -5.86
C LEU A 53 8.02 -19.76 -4.78
N LEU A 54 7.01 -18.96 -4.44
CA LEU A 54 6.02 -19.33 -3.43
C LEU A 54 4.83 -20.10 -4.01
N GLY A 55 4.53 -19.95 -5.30
CA GLY A 55 3.34 -20.54 -5.94
C GLY A 55 2.05 -19.85 -5.49
N ILE A 56 2.10 -18.54 -5.22
CA ILE A 56 0.93 -17.73 -4.89
C ILE A 56 0.42 -17.08 -6.18
N ARG A 57 -0.86 -17.27 -6.47
CA ARG A 57 -1.57 -16.55 -7.53
C ARG A 57 -2.15 -15.27 -6.95
N ILE A 58 -2.29 -14.26 -7.79
CA ILE A 58 -2.90 -12.99 -7.41
C ILE A 58 -4.09 -12.76 -8.34
N GLU A 59 -5.26 -12.58 -7.74
CA GLU A 59 -6.51 -12.30 -8.44
C GLU A 59 -7.03 -10.93 -8.01
N VAL A 60 -7.61 -10.20 -8.96
CA VAL A 60 -8.23 -8.90 -8.72
C VAL A 60 -9.68 -8.99 -9.17
N GLU A 61 -10.60 -8.78 -8.23
CA GLU A 61 -12.04 -8.73 -8.45
C GLU A 61 -12.50 -7.27 -8.43
N GLY A 62 -13.29 -6.88 -9.41
CA GLY A 62 -13.74 -5.49 -9.59
C GLY A 62 -12.78 -4.68 -10.47
N ALA A 63 -13.01 -3.37 -10.54
CA ALA A 63 -12.25 -2.45 -11.37
C ALA A 63 -11.69 -1.29 -10.55
N PHE A 64 -10.48 -0.85 -10.91
CA PHE A 64 -9.91 0.37 -10.36
C PHE A 64 -10.61 1.60 -10.94
N ALA A 65 -10.70 2.66 -10.15
CA ALA A 65 -11.26 3.93 -10.61
C ALA A 65 -10.31 4.62 -11.60
N ASP A 66 -10.86 5.26 -12.61
CA ASP A 66 -10.12 6.07 -13.59
C ASP A 66 -9.77 7.46 -13.04
N GLU A 67 -10.51 7.92 -12.03
CA GLU A 67 -10.33 9.22 -11.39
C GLU A 67 -9.46 9.15 -10.15
N PRO A 68 -8.87 10.27 -9.70
CA PRO A 68 -8.16 10.32 -8.44
C PRO A 68 -9.09 10.01 -7.27
N VAL A 69 -8.82 8.90 -6.58
CA VAL A 69 -9.57 8.44 -5.40
C VAL A 69 -8.61 8.12 -4.25
N LEU A 70 -9.17 7.99 -3.06
CA LEU A 70 -8.48 7.45 -1.91
C LEU A 70 -8.79 5.95 -1.79
N TYR A 71 -7.84 5.10 -2.16
CA TYR A 71 -7.95 3.66 -1.92
C TYR A 71 -7.69 3.35 -0.44
N ALA A 72 -8.68 2.78 0.23
CA ALA A 72 -8.59 2.28 1.60
C ALA A 72 -8.35 0.76 1.57
N VAL A 73 -7.11 0.33 1.76
CA VAL A 73 -6.70 -1.07 1.55
C VAL A 73 -6.56 -1.78 2.89
N LYS A 74 -7.15 -2.98 3.02
CA LYS A 74 -6.90 -3.91 4.15
C LYS A 74 -5.40 -4.18 4.28
N HIS A 75 -4.89 -4.26 5.50
CA HIS A 75 -3.46 -4.48 5.75
C HIS A 75 -3.20 -5.70 6.63
N GLU A 76 -2.98 -6.86 6.03
CA GLU A 76 -2.70 -8.11 6.76
C GLU A 76 -1.20 -8.44 6.80
N SER A 77 -0.42 -8.01 5.80
CA SER A 77 0.99 -8.39 5.68
C SER A 77 1.84 -7.31 5.01
N PHE A 78 3.11 -7.56 4.80
CA PHE A 78 3.95 -6.69 3.94
C PHE A 78 3.61 -6.79 2.45
N PHE A 79 2.87 -7.82 2.07
CA PHE A 79 2.52 -8.09 0.69
C PHE A 79 1.84 -6.89 0.04
N GLU A 80 0.78 -6.36 0.67
CA GLU A 80 -0.01 -5.26 0.11
C GLU A 80 0.86 -4.01 -0.12
N ALA A 81 1.70 -3.67 0.87
CA ALA A 81 2.53 -2.46 0.78
C ALA A 81 3.55 -2.52 -0.37
N ILE A 82 4.10 -3.72 -0.65
CA ILE A 82 5.06 -3.93 -1.74
C ILE A 82 4.36 -3.98 -3.10
N GLU A 83 3.12 -4.49 -3.14
CA GLU A 83 2.34 -4.61 -4.38
C GLU A 83 1.78 -3.25 -4.89
N MET A 84 1.69 -2.22 -4.05
CA MET A 84 1.09 -0.94 -4.44
C MET A 84 1.63 -0.36 -5.75
N PRO A 85 2.97 -0.30 -5.99
CA PRO A 85 3.51 0.23 -7.25
C PRO A 85 3.18 -0.62 -8.48
N HIS A 86 2.76 -1.87 -8.28
CA HIS A 86 2.36 -2.77 -9.35
C HIS A 86 0.84 -2.75 -9.58
N LEU A 87 0.04 -2.63 -8.51
CA LEU A 87 -1.42 -2.56 -8.60
C LEU A 87 -1.90 -1.22 -9.17
N PHE A 88 -1.23 -0.14 -8.80
CA PHE A 88 -1.63 1.20 -9.20
C PHE A 88 -0.54 1.87 -10.04
N ARG A 89 -0.98 2.65 -11.02
CA ARG A 89 -0.05 3.46 -11.80
C ARG A 89 0.44 4.64 -10.96
N PHE A 90 1.67 4.58 -10.47
CA PHE A 90 2.33 5.65 -9.73
C PHE A 90 1.57 6.13 -8.48
N PRO A 91 1.24 5.27 -7.54
CA PRO A 91 0.46 5.63 -6.36
C PRO A 91 1.24 6.51 -5.38
N SER A 92 0.51 7.29 -4.57
CA SER A 92 1.03 7.95 -3.39
C SER A 92 0.49 7.26 -2.14
N VAL A 93 1.35 6.56 -1.43
CA VAL A 93 0.97 5.76 -0.27
C VAL A 93 1.25 6.54 1.01
N PHE A 94 0.29 6.60 1.92
CA PHE A 94 0.50 7.07 3.29
C PHE A 94 1.29 6.02 4.07
N ALA A 95 2.51 6.38 4.47
CA ALA A 95 3.45 5.46 5.11
C ALA A 95 3.97 6.01 6.44
N LYS A 96 4.31 5.13 7.38
CA LYS A 96 4.87 5.54 8.68
C LYS A 96 6.13 6.37 8.49
N ARG A 97 6.23 7.49 9.21
CA ARG A 97 7.38 8.41 9.13
C ARG A 97 8.73 7.72 9.39
N GLU A 98 8.75 6.74 10.29
CA GLU A 98 9.94 5.97 10.65
C GLU A 98 10.54 5.21 9.45
N LEU A 99 9.73 4.81 8.48
CA LEU A 99 10.21 4.12 7.28
C LEU A 99 11.11 5.03 6.43
N PHE A 100 10.92 6.33 6.48
CA PHE A 100 11.73 7.29 5.72
C PHE A 100 13.15 7.48 6.28
N SER A 101 13.47 6.89 7.42
CA SER A 101 14.84 6.81 7.96
C SER A 101 15.64 5.63 7.42
N ILE A 102 15.00 4.68 6.71
CA ILE A 102 15.69 3.55 6.09
C ILE A 102 16.62 4.07 4.98
N PRO A 103 17.93 3.80 5.05
CA PRO A 103 18.88 4.26 4.03
C PRO A 103 18.47 3.84 2.62
N ALA A 104 18.77 4.65 1.61
CA ALA A 104 18.40 4.49 0.21
C ALA A 104 16.88 4.46 -0.02
N TRP A 105 16.12 3.54 0.63
CA TRP A 105 14.69 3.42 0.48
C TRP A 105 13.94 4.70 0.89
N GLY A 106 14.23 5.25 2.06
CA GLY A 106 13.56 6.46 2.56
C GLY A 106 13.83 7.69 1.70
N TYR A 107 15.04 7.80 1.14
CA TYR A 107 15.38 8.84 0.18
C TYR A 107 14.57 8.71 -1.10
N SER A 108 14.55 7.52 -1.71
CA SER A 108 13.77 7.23 -2.91
C SER A 108 12.27 7.42 -2.68
N ALA A 109 11.74 6.97 -1.53
CA ALA A 109 10.33 7.08 -1.16
C ALA A 109 9.86 8.54 -1.09
N LYS A 110 10.69 9.46 -0.57
CA LYS A 110 10.39 10.90 -0.54
C LYS A 110 10.30 11.47 -1.95
N ILE A 111 11.26 11.19 -2.82
CA ILE A 111 11.30 11.71 -4.19
C ILE A 111 10.20 11.06 -5.03
N TYR A 112 9.94 9.78 -4.85
CA TYR A 112 8.83 9.08 -5.49
C TYR A 112 7.49 9.70 -5.09
N GLY A 113 7.36 10.26 -3.88
CA GLY A 113 6.19 10.97 -3.42
C GLY A 113 5.27 10.15 -2.49
N LEU A 114 5.82 9.24 -1.71
CA LEU A 114 5.13 8.69 -0.55
C LEU A 114 4.90 9.79 0.49
N ILE A 115 3.83 9.66 1.27
CA ILE A 115 3.42 10.68 2.23
C ILE A 115 3.69 10.17 3.65
N PRO A 116 4.62 10.81 4.38
CA PRO A 116 4.93 10.41 5.75
C PRO A 116 3.78 10.76 6.71
N VAL A 117 3.35 9.77 7.49
CA VAL A 117 2.36 9.92 8.56
C VAL A 117 3.05 9.79 9.91
N ALA A 118 2.92 10.82 10.74
CA ALA A 118 3.32 10.77 12.14
C ALA A 118 2.05 10.71 13.01
N ARG A 119 1.93 9.66 13.82
CA ARG A 119 0.76 9.46 14.70
C ARG A 119 0.67 10.53 15.81
N ASP A 120 1.83 10.98 16.30
CA ASP A 120 1.97 11.97 17.36
C ASP A 120 2.17 13.39 16.81
N GLY A 121 1.95 13.58 15.52
CA GLY A 121 2.15 14.86 14.83
C GLY A 121 1.01 15.83 15.11
N GLY A 122 1.33 16.96 15.73
CA GLY A 122 0.35 18.04 15.92
C GLY A 122 -0.11 18.69 14.60
N ALA A 123 -0.86 19.78 14.71
CA ALA A 123 -1.48 20.48 13.58
C ALA A 123 -0.51 20.83 12.42
N LYS A 124 0.76 21.14 12.74
CA LYS A 124 1.79 21.42 11.72
C LYS A 124 2.08 20.21 10.85
N THR A 125 2.26 19.03 11.45
CA THR A 125 2.52 17.76 10.72
C THR A 125 1.33 17.36 9.84
N LEU A 126 0.11 17.52 10.36
CA LEU A 126 -1.10 17.29 9.58
C LEU A 126 -1.18 18.21 8.36
N ARG A 127 -0.90 19.51 8.52
CA ARG A 127 -0.87 20.46 7.40
C ARG A 127 0.17 20.07 6.34
N GLN A 128 1.38 19.67 6.75
CA GLN A 128 2.42 19.22 5.82
C GLN A 128 2.00 17.96 5.05
N MET A 129 1.40 16.99 5.74
CA MET A 129 0.85 15.79 5.13
C MET A 129 -0.22 16.13 4.07
N LEU A 130 -1.16 17.01 4.42
CA LEU A 130 -2.22 17.44 3.51
C LEU A 130 -1.70 18.22 2.31
N THR A 131 -0.72 19.11 2.50
CA THR A 131 -0.09 19.84 1.41
C THR A 131 0.59 18.87 0.44
N ALA A 132 1.33 17.88 0.96
CA ALA A 132 1.95 16.85 0.15
C ALA A 132 0.89 16.02 -0.60
N ALA A 133 -0.18 15.60 0.08
CA ALA A 133 -1.26 14.83 -0.55
C ALA A 133 -1.93 15.59 -1.69
N LYS A 134 -2.31 16.86 -1.47
CA LYS A 134 -2.93 17.72 -2.50
C LYS A 134 -2.03 17.89 -3.72
N ALA A 135 -0.72 18.04 -3.53
CA ALA A 135 0.23 18.10 -4.63
C ALA A 135 0.23 16.80 -5.46
N ARG A 136 0.13 15.63 -4.82
CA ARG A 136 0.05 14.33 -5.53
C ARG A 136 -1.28 14.14 -6.24
N ILE A 137 -2.37 14.58 -5.64
CA ILE A 137 -3.71 14.56 -6.28
C ILE A 137 -3.70 15.42 -7.53
N ALA A 138 -3.10 16.62 -7.48
CA ALA A 138 -2.96 17.51 -8.64
C ALA A 138 -2.10 16.90 -9.77
N GLU A 139 -1.19 15.95 -9.45
CA GLU A 139 -0.45 15.14 -10.43
C GLU A 139 -1.30 13.98 -11.00
N GLY A 140 -2.58 13.85 -10.65
CA GLY A 140 -3.47 12.75 -11.06
C GLY A 140 -3.13 11.40 -10.41
N ARG A 141 -2.43 11.39 -9.28
CA ARG A 141 -1.98 10.15 -8.64
C ARG A 141 -3.05 9.56 -7.73
N PRO A 142 -3.28 8.24 -7.80
CA PRO A 142 -4.13 7.58 -6.82
C PRO A 142 -3.49 7.64 -5.43
N MET A 143 -4.32 7.93 -4.43
CA MET A 143 -3.92 7.97 -3.03
C MET A 143 -4.21 6.63 -2.38
N VAL A 144 -3.28 6.10 -1.58
CA VAL A 144 -3.48 4.80 -0.90
C VAL A 144 -3.24 4.96 0.60
N ILE A 145 -4.20 4.52 1.39
CA ILE A 145 -4.13 4.48 2.85
C ILE A 145 -4.44 3.08 3.36
N PHE A 146 -3.76 2.67 4.44
CA PHE A 146 -4.11 1.49 5.23
C PHE A 146 -4.87 1.97 6.46
N PRO A 147 -6.23 1.94 6.46
CA PRO A 147 -7.03 2.64 7.47
C PRO A 147 -6.93 2.00 8.86
N GLU A 148 -6.46 0.77 8.96
CA GLU A 148 -6.17 0.09 10.22
C GLU A 148 -4.88 0.60 10.88
N GLY A 149 -4.01 1.28 10.12
CA GLY A 149 -2.76 1.89 10.60
C GLY A 149 -1.67 0.90 11.00
N SER A 150 -1.96 -0.39 11.08
CA SER A 150 -1.03 -1.48 11.34
C SER A 150 -1.53 -2.73 10.63
N ARG A 151 -0.66 -3.75 10.53
CA ARG A 151 -1.07 -5.05 10.02
C ARG A 151 -1.99 -5.74 11.02
N VAL A 152 -3.11 -6.23 10.52
CA VAL A 152 -4.14 -6.93 11.29
C VAL A 152 -4.17 -8.39 10.85
N PRO A 153 -4.14 -9.36 11.77
CA PRO A 153 -4.29 -10.76 11.42
C PRO A 153 -5.58 -11.03 10.65
N HIS A 154 -5.51 -11.96 9.71
CA HIS A 154 -6.70 -12.40 8.97
C HIS A 154 -7.77 -12.93 9.92
N GLY A 155 -9.02 -12.60 9.68
CA GLY A 155 -10.16 -12.92 10.54
C GLY A 155 -10.42 -11.86 11.63
N GLU A 156 -9.52 -10.91 11.83
CA GLU A 156 -9.72 -9.80 12.76
C GLU A 156 -10.18 -8.54 12.03
N ALA A 157 -11.06 -7.77 12.68
CA ALA A 157 -11.63 -6.55 12.13
C ALA A 157 -11.70 -5.44 13.21
N PRO A 158 -10.55 -4.92 13.66
CA PRO A 158 -10.52 -3.82 14.63
C PRO A 158 -11.07 -2.52 14.04
N ALA A 159 -11.49 -1.60 14.89
CA ALA A 159 -11.91 -0.27 14.48
C ALA A 159 -10.81 0.44 13.67
N LEU A 160 -11.22 1.25 12.69
CA LEU A 160 -10.30 2.04 11.89
C LEU A 160 -9.63 3.12 12.73
N GLN A 161 -8.42 3.50 12.36
CA GLN A 161 -7.71 4.60 13.02
C GLN A 161 -8.41 5.93 12.75
N SER A 162 -8.53 6.77 13.76
CA SER A 162 -9.17 8.09 13.68
C SER A 162 -8.59 9.00 12.58
N GLY A 163 -7.33 8.79 12.21
CA GLY A 163 -6.66 9.49 11.11
C GLY A 163 -7.27 9.23 9.74
N PHE A 164 -7.94 8.09 9.55
CA PHE A 164 -8.63 7.77 8.28
C PHE A 164 -9.74 8.77 7.97
N ALA A 165 -10.70 8.93 8.89
CA ALA A 165 -11.83 9.83 8.68
C ALA A 165 -11.38 11.30 8.53
N GLY A 166 -10.33 11.70 9.28
CA GLY A 166 -9.71 13.01 9.13
C GLY A 166 -9.11 13.20 7.74
N THR A 167 -8.38 12.21 7.23
CA THR A 167 -7.79 12.24 5.88
C THR A 167 -8.88 12.31 4.80
N TYR A 168 -9.90 11.46 4.88
CA TYR A 168 -11.05 11.46 3.99
C TYR A 168 -11.72 12.85 3.92
N LYS A 169 -12.09 13.41 5.07
CA LYS A 169 -12.73 14.72 5.16
C LYS A 169 -11.87 15.84 4.56
N LEU A 170 -10.57 15.83 4.85
CA LEU A 170 -9.66 16.92 4.46
C LEU A 170 -9.20 16.84 3.00
N LEU A 171 -9.16 15.65 2.40
CA LEU A 171 -8.86 15.47 0.99
C LEU A 171 -10.08 15.71 0.08
N GLY A 172 -11.28 15.42 0.56
CA GLY A 172 -12.52 15.57 -0.21
C GLY A 172 -12.61 14.61 -1.41
N LEU A 173 -11.88 13.48 -1.37
CA LEU A 173 -11.89 12.49 -2.43
C LEU A 173 -12.93 11.39 -2.15
N PRO A 174 -13.49 10.78 -3.21
CA PRO A 174 -14.19 9.51 -3.06
C PRO A 174 -13.24 8.44 -2.49
N VAL A 175 -13.78 7.47 -1.75
CA VAL A 175 -13.01 6.35 -1.22
C VAL A 175 -13.38 5.06 -1.94
N VAL A 176 -12.39 4.31 -2.36
CA VAL A 176 -12.55 2.95 -2.89
C VAL A 176 -11.94 1.98 -1.89
N PRO A 177 -12.76 1.21 -1.15
CA PRO A 177 -12.25 0.20 -0.24
C PRO A 177 -11.73 -1.02 -1.00
N VAL A 178 -10.66 -1.63 -0.50
CA VAL A 178 -10.04 -2.81 -1.11
C VAL A 178 -9.80 -3.86 -0.03
N ALA A 179 -10.52 -4.98 -0.11
CA ALA A 179 -10.25 -6.14 0.72
C ALA A 179 -9.10 -6.97 0.15
N VAL A 180 -8.31 -7.60 1.04
CA VAL A 180 -7.27 -8.55 0.67
C VAL A 180 -7.13 -9.64 1.73
N ASN A 181 -6.80 -10.86 1.31
CA ASN A 181 -6.63 -12.04 2.18
C ASN A 181 -5.21 -12.59 2.15
N SER A 182 -4.22 -11.74 2.27
CA SER A 182 -2.80 -12.14 2.17
C SER A 182 -2.27 -12.85 3.41
N GLY A 183 -2.83 -12.57 4.58
CA GLY A 183 -2.35 -13.01 5.89
C GLY A 183 -2.10 -14.51 5.99
N PRO A 184 -3.07 -15.39 5.67
CA PRO A 184 -2.94 -16.83 5.76
C PRO A 184 -1.79 -17.42 4.93
N LEU A 185 -1.44 -16.76 3.83
CA LEU A 185 -0.41 -17.24 2.90
C LEU A 185 0.94 -16.55 3.11
N TYR A 186 0.94 -15.24 3.32
CA TYR A 186 2.15 -14.43 3.29
C TYR A 186 2.65 -13.95 4.67
N HIS A 187 1.74 -13.62 5.61
CA HIS A 187 2.12 -13.15 6.96
C HIS A 187 2.54 -14.26 7.90
N ARG A 188 3.52 -15.06 7.48
CA ARG A 188 4.08 -16.19 8.23
C ARG A 188 5.53 -16.45 7.85
N ARG A 189 6.26 -17.07 8.78
CA ARG A 189 7.67 -17.45 8.56
C ARG A 189 7.80 -18.35 7.32
N TRP A 190 7.00 -19.41 7.28
CA TRP A 190 6.95 -20.33 6.14
C TRP A 190 5.71 -20.03 5.33
N LYS A 191 5.91 -19.30 4.22
CA LYS A 191 4.83 -18.83 3.34
C LYS A 191 4.17 -20.02 2.63
N ARG A 192 2.87 -19.93 2.44
CA ARG A 192 2.09 -21.00 1.80
C ARG A 192 1.71 -20.60 0.37
N SER A 193 1.62 -21.59 -0.50
CA SER A 193 1.03 -21.41 -1.83
C SER A 193 -0.50 -21.30 -1.74
N GLY A 194 -1.11 -20.64 -2.71
CA GLY A 194 -2.54 -20.44 -2.79
C GLY A 194 -2.89 -19.23 -3.65
N THR A 195 -4.06 -18.64 -3.44
CA THR A 195 -4.51 -17.45 -4.14
C THR A 195 -4.70 -16.31 -3.14
N ILE A 196 -4.10 -15.17 -3.43
CA ILE A 196 -4.37 -13.89 -2.77
C ILE A 196 -5.32 -13.11 -3.66
N THR A 197 -6.44 -12.70 -3.11
CA THR A 197 -7.47 -11.94 -3.81
C THR A 197 -7.47 -10.50 -3.32
N TYR A 198 -7.47 -9.55 -4.27
CA TYR A 198 -7.85 -8.16 -4.05
C TYR A 198 -9.28 -7.97 -4.54
N ARG A 199 -10.18 -7.58 -3.67
CA ARG A 199 -11.55 -7.23 -4.02
C ARG A 199 -11.75 -5.73 -3.92
N ILE A 200 -11.97 -5.11 -5.08
CA ILE A 200 -12.25 -3.68 -5.18
C ILE A 200 -13.72 -3.48 -4.86
N GLY A 201 -14.00 -2.72 -3.82
CA GLY A 201 -15.36 -2.41 -3.40
C GLY A 201 -15.97 -1.23 -4.16
N GLU A 202 -17.24 -0.96 -3.87
CA GLU A 202 -17.96 0.19 -4.45
C GLU A 202 -17.37 1.52 -3.98
N THR A 203 -17.36 2.49 -4.87
CA THR A 203 -16.90 3.85 -4.58
C THR A 203 -17.84 4.52 -3.57
N ILE A 204 -17.28 5.00 -2.49
CA ILE A 204 -17.97 5.76 -1.45
C ILE A 204 -17.78 7.24 -1.74
N PRO A 205 -18.87 8.03 -1.93
CA PRO A 205 -18.77 9.45 -2.28
C PRO A 205 -18.11 10.27 -1.15
N PRO A 206 -17.51 11.43 -1.45
CA PRO A 206 -17.00 12.34 -0.43
C PRO A 206 -18.12 13.01 0.35
N GLY A 207 -17.80 13.48 1.57
CA GLY A 207 -18.71 14.32 2.38
C GLY A 207 -19.64 13.56 3.33
N LEU A 208 -19.54 12.23 3.42
CA LEU A 208 -20.33 11.47 4.37
C LEU A 208 -19.92 11.77 5.83
N PRO A 209 -20.83 11.60 6.81
CA PRO A 209 -20.51 11.59 8.23
C PRO A 209 -19.41 10.58 8.55
N ARG A 210 -18.65 10.86 9.62
CA ARG A 210 -17.52 10.03 10.02
C ARG A 210 -17.89 8.57 10.29
N ASP A 211 -18.93 8.37 11.09
CA ASP A 211 -19.44 7.06 11.47
C ASP A 211 -19.92 6.25 10.28
N GLU A 212 -20.53 6.91 9.31
CA GLU A 212 -21.01 6.26 8.08
C GLU A 212 -19.86 5.82 7.18
N VAL A 213 -18.88 6.70 6.89
CA VAL A 213 -17.75 6.33 6.04
C VAL A 213 -16.87 5.28 6.71
N GLU A 214 -16.63 5.39 8.02
CA GLU A 214 -15.88 4.37 8.77
C GLU A 214 -16.59 3.01 8.74
N ALA A 215 -17.91 2.96 8.95
CA ALA A 215 -18.68 1.72 8.89
C ALA A 215 -18.65 1.07 7.50
N ARG A 216 -18.88 1.84 6.43
CA ARG A 216 -18.85 1.33 5.04
C ARG A 216 -17.47 0.81 4.66
N VAL A 217 -16.42 1.57 4.93
CA VAL A 217 -15.04 1.16 4.63
C VAL A 217 -14.65 -0.05 5.44
N HIS A 218 -14.95 -0.07 6.74
CA HIS A 218 -14.66 -1.19 7.63
C HIS A 218 -15.32 -2.48 7.14
N ALA A 219 -16.61 -2.46 6.79
CA ALA A 219 -17.31 -3.62 6.25
C ALA A 219 -16.66 -4.10 4.94
N ALA A 220 -16.36 -3.18 4.02
CA ALA A 220 -15.87 -3.52 2.69
C ALA A 220 -14.43 -4.06 2.70
N ILE A 221 -13.50 -3.49 3.49
CA ILE A 221 -12.11 -4.00 3.56
C ILE A 221 -12.02 -5.36 4.24
N ASN A 222 -13.00 -5.74 5.06
CA ASN A 222 -13.08 -7.03 5.76
C ASN A 222 -13.92 -8.08 5.01
N ALA A 223 -14.34 -7.82 3.77
CA ALA A 223 -15.20 -8.72 3.00
C ALA A 223 -14.53 -10.05 2.58
N LEU A 224 -13.24 -10.24 2.85
CA LEU A 224 -12.49 -11.48 2.60
C LEU A 224 -11.96 -12.15 3.88
N ASN A 225 -12.37 -11.66 5.06
CA ASN A 225 -12.02 -12.26 6.35
C ASN A 225 -12.72 -13.60 6.58
#